data_f986918edbff5a1d37ab8844cb730bd5
#
_entry.id   f986918edbff5a1d37ab8844cb730bd5
#
_cell.length_a   1.000
_cell.length_b   1.000
_cell.length_c   1.000
_cell.angle_alpha   90.00
_cell.angle_beta   90.00
_cell.angle_gamma   90.00
#
_symmetry.space_group_name_H-M   'P 1'
#
loop_
_entity.id
_entity.type
_entity.pdbx_description
1 polymer ?
#
loop_
_entity_poly.entity_id
_entity_poly.type
_entity_poly.pdbx_seq_one_letter_code
_entity_poly.pdbx_strand_id
1 'polypeptide(L)'
;MVDDKNILEYYNEFGGFAKDGREYEIILEDNIPPRPWINVIANETFGFTVSETGAGSTWAFNSRENKITPWSNDPVTDRSSEAIYIKNNHTNKIITPMSLGRAGHGGYRVRHGFGYSGFYHEEDEISQNLTVFTPVDNDIKIWDLTIKNVSAGY
;
A
#
# COMPACT_ATOMS: atom_id res chain seq x y z
N MET A 1 -3.44 -2.89 -22.01
CA MET A 1 -3.61 -2.06 -20.79
C MET A 1 -4.17 -0.73 -21.20
N VAL A 2 -5.33 -0.35 -20.70
CA VAL A 2 -5.87 1.01 -20.88
C VAL A 2 -4.89 1.94 -20.18
N ASP A 3 -4.54 3.04 -20.83
CA ASP A 3 -3.64 4.06 -20.26
C ASP A 3 -4.37 4.79 -19.12
N ASP A 4 -4.35 4.17 -17.94
CA ASP A 4 -5.10 4.62 -16.75
C ASP A 4 -4.61 6.00 -16.25
N LYS A 5 -3.44 6.46 -16.70
CA LYS A 5 -2.89 7.79 -16.41
C LYS A 5 -3.80 8.92 -16.94
N ASN A 6 -4.52 8.66 -18.03
CA ASN A 6 -5.48 9.61 -18.61
C ASN A 6 -6.84 9.67 -17.90
N ILE A 7 -7.05 8.83 -16.89
CA ILE A 7 -8.30 8.76 -16.13
C ILE A 7 -8.19 9.55 -14.81
N LEU A 8 -6.96 9.77 -14.32
CA LEU A 8 -6.71 10.49 -13.06
C LEU A 8 -6.72 12.01 -13.28
N GLU A 9 -7.33 12.74 -12.37
CA GLU A 9 -7.31 14.20 -12.33
C GLU A 9 -6.04 14.70 -11.62
N TYR A 10 -5.49 15.81 -12.11
CA TYR A 10 -4.27 16.45 -11.56
C TYR A 10 -3.07 15.50 -11.48
N TYR A 11 -2.88 14.64 -12.49
CA TYR A 11 -1.76 13.70 -12.55
C TYR A 11 -0.40 14.43 -12.57
N ASN A 12 0.55 13.96 -11.73
CA ASN A 12 1.83 14.63 -11.49
C ASN A 12 3.05 13.71 -11.65
N GLU A 13 3.04 12.80 -12.60
CA GLU A 13 4.09 11.79 -12.88
C GLU A 13 4.06 10.56 -11.96
N PHE A 14 3.58 10.67 -10.73
CA PHE A 14 3.50 9.57 -9.78
C PHE A 14 2.08 9.12 -9.50
N GLY A 15 1.10 10.03 -9.60
CA GLY A 15 -0.28 9.74 -9.27
C GLY A 15 -1.21 10.91 -9.51
N GLY A 16 -2.48 10.71 -9.20
CA GLY A 16 -3.53 11.70 -9.33
C GLY A 16 -4.80 11.30 -8.58
N PHE A 17 -5.78 12.17 -8.56
CA PHE A 17 -7.07 11.88 -7.94
C PHE A 17 -7.94 11.02 -8.85
N ALA A 18 -8.64 10.04 -8.27
CA ALA A 18 -9.75 9.38 -8.93
C ALA A 18 -10.86 10.41 -9.24
N LYS A 19 -11.66 10.19 -10.30
CA LYS A 19 -12.67 11.15 -10.79
C LYS A 19 -13.72 11.58 -9.76
N ASP A 20 -13.94 10.77 -8.72
CA ASP A 20 -14.86 11.09 -7.64
C ASP A 20 -14.18 11.86 -6.48
N GLY A 21 -12.87 12.11 -6.59
CA GLY A 21 -12.07 12.82 -5.60
C GLY A 21 -11.90 12.11 -4.25
N ARG A 22 -12.32 10.84 -4.14
CA ARG A 22 -12.29 10.08 -2.87
C ARG A 22 -10.98 9.36 -2.62
N GLU A 23 -10.24 9.07 -3.68
CA GLU A 23 -8.99 8.35 -3.65
C GLU A 23 -7.90 9.15 -4.36
N TYR A 24 -6.68 9.07 -3.84
CA TYR A 24 -5.47 9.43 -4.56
C TYR A 24 -4.77 8.15 -5.00
N GLU A 25 -4.65 7.94 -6.30
CA GLU A 25 -3.99 6.77 -6.88
C GLU A 25 -2.54 7.08 -7.22
N ILE A 26 -1.63 6.21 -6.76
CA ILE A 26 -0.18 6.28 -7.01
C ILE A 26 0.19 5.08 -7.88
N ILE A 27 0.93 5.34 -8.95
CA ILE A 27 1.36 4.33 -9.91
C ILE A 27 2.89 4.20 -9.80
N LEU A 28 3.34 3.09 -9.22
CA LEU A 28 4.76 2.79 -9.05
C LEU A 28 5.20 1.84 -10.17
N GLU A 29 5.76 2.39 -11.23
CA GLU A 29 6.39 1.62 -12.32
C GLU A 29 7.90 1.61 -12.11
N ASP A 30 8.63 2.48 -12.84
CA ASP A 30 10.09 2.60 -12.75
C ASP A 30 10.53 3.63 -11.71
N ASN A 31 9.64 4.55 -11.35
CA ASN A 31 9.89 5.65 -10.44
C ASN A 31 9.07 5.52 -9.17
N ILE A 32 9.69 5.87 -8.05
CA ILE A 32 9.03 6.05 -6.76
C ILE A 32 9.01 7.55 -6.40
N PRO A 33 8.01 8.02 -5.67
CA PRO A 33 8.01 9.38 -5.17
C PRO A 33 9.29 9.71 -4.40
N PRO A 34 9.83 10.93 -4.49
CA PRO A 34 11.11 11.30 -3.85
C PRO A 34 11.03 11.34 -2.33
N ARG A 35 9.82 11.27 -1.78
CA ARG A 35 9.51 11.15 -0.34
C ARG A 35 8.27 10.29 -0.18
N PRO A 36 8.13 9.59 0.96
CA PRO A 36 6.95 8.79 1.25
C PRO A 36 5.66 9.63 1.21
N TRP A 37 4.69 9.18 0.44
CA TRP A 37 3.34 9.73 0.42
C TRP A 37 2.46 8.88 1.31
N ILE A 38 2.16 9.41 2.48
CA ILE A 38 1.51 8.65 3.55
C ILE A 38 0.01 8.93 3.62
N ASN A 39 -0.75 7.90 3.97
CA ASN A 39 -2.10 8.01 4.49
C ASN A 39 -2.09 7.80 6.01
N VAL A 40 -2.90 8.57 6.72
CA VAL A 40 -3.13 8.41 8.16
C VAL A 40 -4.52 7.83 8.35
N ILE A 41 -4.59 6.64 8.92
CA ILE A 41 -5.83 5.91 9.14
C ILE A 41 -5.98 5.69 10.64
N ALA A 42 -7.01 6.28 11.24
CA ALA A 42 -7.18 6.25 12.69
C ALA A 42 -8.66 6.37 13.09
N ASN A 43 -8.96 5.80 14.24
CA ASN A 43 -10.14 6.10 15.03
C ASN A 43 -9.72 6.92 16.27
N GLU A 44 -10.60 7.03 17.29
CA GLU A 44 -10.35 7.86 18.47
C GLU A 44 -9.14 7.37 19.30
N THR A 45 -8.90 6.07 19.37
CA THR A 45 -7.93 5.45 20.28
C THR A 45 -6.84 4.64 19.60
N PHE A 46 -6.97 4.36 18.29
CA PHE A 46 -6.05 3.53 17.55
C PHE A 46 -5.78 4.09 16.15
N GLY A 47 -4.57 3.91 15.63
CA GLY A 47 -4.27 4.34 14.27
C GLY A 47 -2.92 3.85 13.76
N PHE A 48 -2.72 4.10 12.47
CA PHE A 48 -1.47 3.82 11.80
C PHE A 48 -1.24 4.79 10.62
N THR A 49 0.01 4.96 10.26
CA THR A 49 0.40 5.52 8.97
C THR A 49 0.71 4.38 8.00
N VAL A 50 0.49 4.62 6.72
CA VAL A 50 0.94 3.74 5.64
C VAL A 50 1.35 4.56 4.44
N SER A 51 2.54 4.28 3.89
CA SER A 51 3.04 4.92 2.68
C SER A 51 2.64 4.14 1.43
N GLU A 52 2.97 4.68 0.27
CA GLU A 52 2.80 4.01 -1.02
C GLU A 52 3.65 2.74 -1.13
N THR A 53 4.72 2.61 -0.36
CA THR A 53 5.52 1.40 -0.33
C THR A 53 5.00 0.36 0.66
N GLY A 54 4.03 0.72 1.50
CA GLY A 54 3.51 -0.09 2.59
C GLY A 54 4.25 0.10 3.91
N ALA A 55 5.23 1.00 3.99
CA ALA A 55 5.89 1.34 5.24
C ALA A 55 4.98 2.19 6.13
N GLY A 56 5.31 2.28 7.41
CA GLY A 56 4.55 3.07 8.37
C GLY A 56 4.69 2.57 9.80
N SER A 57 3.87 3.09 10.68
CA SER A 57 3.85 2.69 12.09
C SER A 57 2.44 2.68 12.66
N THR A 58 2.20 1.81 13.62
CA THR A 58 0.92 1.65 14.32
C THR A 58 1.06 2.12 15.76
N TRP A 59 0.02 2.76 16.29
CA TRP A 59 -0.04 3.26 17.66
C TRP A 59 -1.40 3.01 18.31
N ALA A 60 -1.44 3.09 19.65
CA ALA A 60 -2.68 3.13 20.42
C ALA A 60 -2.65 4.36 21.34
N PHE A 61 -3.79 5.04 21.49
CA PHE A 61 -4.03 6.25 22.28
C PHE A 61 -3.17 7.46 21.91
N ASN A 62 -1.87 7.30 21.71
CA ASN A 62 -0.97 8.41 21.42
C ASN A 62 0.05 7.99 20.36
N SER A 63 0.04 8.68 19.23
CA SER A 63 0.89 8.39 18.07
C SER A 63 2.38 8.65 18.30
N ARG A 64 2.74 9.42 19.32
CA ARG A 64 4.12 9.72 19.69
C ARG A 64 4.64 8.80 20.78
N GLU A 65 3.89 8.68 21.88
CA GLU A 65 4.35 8.05 23.11
C GLU A 65 4.05 6.55 23.18
N ASN A 66 3.06 6.05 22.40
CA ASN A 66 2.65 4.65 22.46
C ASN A 66 2.60 4.00 21.06
N LYS A 67 3.76 3.83 20.45
CA LYS A 67 3.92 3.09 19.21
C LYS A 67 3.99 1.59 19.47
N ILE A 68 3.19 0.83 18.72
CA ILE A 68 3.09 -0.63 18.83
C ILE A 68 4.12 -1.30 17.91
N THR A 69 4.33 -0.73 16.72
CA THR A 69 5.29 -1.26 15.74
C THR A 69 6.57 -0.41 15.72
N PRO A 70 7.69 -0.98 15.24
CA PRO A 70 8.92 -0.22 15.04
C PRO A 70 8.68 1.06 14.24
N TRP A 71 9.36 2.11 14.62
CA TRP A 71 9.27 3.41 13.98
C TRP A 71 10.65 4.02 13.80
N SER A 72 10.84 4.71 12.67
CA SER A 72 12.05 5.45 12.36
C SER A 72 11.70 6.93 12.18
N ASN A 73 12.55 7.84 12.69
CA ASN A 73 12.43 9.27 12.46
C ASN A 73 13.16 9.70 11.17
N ASP A 74 13.24 8.81 10.21
CA ASP A 74 13.85 9.09 8.92
C ASP A 74 12.74 9.40 7.89
N PRO A 75 12.64 10.65 7.40
CA PRO A 75 11.59 11.03 6.46
C PRO A 75 11.86 10.60 5.03
N VAL A 76 12.96 9.90 4.75
CA VAL A 76 13.39 9.52 3.40
C VAL A 76 13.44 8.01 3.20
N THR A 77 13.92 7.27 4.19
CA THR A 77 14.24 5.85 4.03
C THR A 77 13.01 4.94 3.97
N ASP A 78 11.85 5.40 4.42
CA ASP A 78 10.56 4.70 4.38
C ASP A 78 10.65 3.20 4.74
N ARG A 79 11.19 2.91 5.92
CA ARG A 79 11.40 1.53 6.37
C ARG A 79 10.09 0.87 6.74
N SER A 80 9.80 -0.27 6.11
CA SER A 80 8.66 -1.08 6.48
C SER A 80 8.86 -1.70 7.86
N SER A 81 7.86 -1.54 8.74
CA SER A 81 7.80 -2.20 10.04
C SER A 81 7.01 -3.52 10.00
N GLU A 82 6.19 -3.69 8.97
CA GLU A 82 5.34 -4.85 8.75
C GLU A 82 5.34 -5.19 7.26
N ALA A 83 5.35 -6.47 6.91
CA ALA A 83 5.32 -6.91 5.52
C ALA A 83 4.63 -8.27 5.36
N ILE A 84 3.99 -8.47 4.20
CA ILE A 84 3.44 -9.76 3.77
C ILE A 84 4.32 -10.29 2.64
N TYR A 85 4.76 -11.54 2.79
CA TYR A 85 5.48 -12.27 1.75
C TYR A 85 4.68 -13.49 1.34
N ILE A 86 4.49 -13.66 0.04
CA ILE A 86 3.81 -14.79 -0.57
C ILE A 86 4.84 -15.57 -1.36
N LYS A 87 5.04 -16.85 -1.01
CA LYS A 87 5.95 -17.73 -1.75
C LYS A 87 5.17 -18.61 -2.71
N ASN A 88 5.48 -18.52 -4.00
CA ASN A 88 5.01 -19.47 -4.98
C ASN A 88 5.87 -20.75 -4.89
N ASN A 89 5.27 -21.86 -4.47
CA ASN A 89 5.99 -23.12 -4.27
C ASN A 89 6.43 -23.82 -5.58
N HIS A 90 5.85 -23.45 -6.73
CA HIS A 90 6.25 -23.99 -8.02
C HIS A 90 7.48 -23.27 -8.60
N THR A 91 7.47 -21.94 -8.54
CA THR A 91 8.55 -21.11 -9.10
C THR A 91 9.64 -20.77 -8.08
N ASN A 92 9.39 -21.00 -6.77
CA ASN A 92 10.18 -20.53 -5.64
C ASN A 92 10.32 -19.01 -5.53
N LYS A 93 9.56 -18.26 -6.29
CA LYS A 93 9.53 -16.80 -6.19
C LYS A 93 8.83 -16.34 -4.91
N ILE A 94 9.30 -15.22 -4.38
CA ILE A 94 8.67 -14.51 -3.27
C ILE A 94 8.16 -13.18 -3.81
N ILE A 95 6.86 -12.97 -3.69
CA ILE A 95 6.15 -11.77 -4.12
C ILE A 95 5.51 -11.08 -2.91
N THR A 96 5.20 -9.80 -3.05
CA THR A 96 4.59 -9.00 -1.99
C THR A 96 3.47 -8.15 -2.57
N PRO A 97 2.35 -7.93 -1.84
CA PRO A 97 1.30 -7.02 -2.30
C PRO A 97 1.69 -5.54 -2.21
N MET A 98 2.75 -5.21 -1.50
CA MET A 98 3.30 -3.87 -1.34
C MET A 98 4.72 -3.81 -1.89
N SER A 99 5.12 -2.68 -2.47
CA SER A 99 6.43 -2.57 -3.14
C SER A 99 7.63 -2.68 -2.19
N LEU A 100 7.45 -2.34 -0.91
CA LEU A 100 8.50 -2.33 0.12
C LEU A 100 9.74 -1.53 -0.31
N GLY A 101 9.54 -0.46 -1.09
CA GLY A 101 10.62 0.37 -1.64
C GLY A 101 11.38 -0.24 -2.82
N ARG A 102 10.89 -1.33 -3.41
CA ARG A 102 11.50 -1.93 -4.61
C ARG A 102 10.96 -1.23 -5.87
N ALA A 103 11.79 -0.45 -6.52
CA ALA A 103 11.51 0.08 -7.85
C ALA A 103 11.72 -1.03 -8.92
N GLY A 104 10.93 -1.02 -10.00
CA GLY A 104 11.19 -1.83 -11.20
C GLY A 104 10.74 -3.30 -11.14
N HIS A 105 9.96 -3.71 -10.16
CA HIS A 105 9.41 -5.06 -10.09
C HIS A 105 7.90 -5.08 -10.39
N GLY A 106 7.55 -4.84 -11.67
CA GLY A 106 6.20 -5.02 -12.20
C GLY A 106 5.14 -4.16 -11.50
N GLY A 107 4.83 -3.03 -11.97
CA GLY A 107 3.82 -2.03 -11.60
C GLY A 107 2.96 -2.28 -10.34
N TYR A 108 3.16 -1.47 -9.31
CA TYR A 108 2.25 -1.42 -8.17
C TYR A 108 1.27 -0.25 -8.34
N ARG A 109 0.02 -0.47 -7.96
CA ARG A 109 -0.98 0.59 -7.82
C ARG A 109 -1.37 0.73 -6.38
N VAL A 110 -1.32 1.95 -5.87
CA VAL A 110 -1.67 2.26 -4.50
C VAL A 110 -2.79 3.28 -4.49
N ARG A 111 -3.80 3.08 -3.68
CA ARG A 111 -4.92 3.99 -3.49
C ARG A 111 -4.98 4.41 -2.05
N HIS A 112 -4.84 5.70 -1.81
CA HIS A 112 -5.07 6.30 -0.50
C HIS A 112 -6.46 6.92 -0.47
N GLY A 113 -7.36 6.29 0.27
CA GLY A 113 -8.73 6.73 0.49
C GLY A 113 -8.97 7.24 1.91
N PHE A 114 -10.18 7.72 2.18
CA PHE A 114 -10.59 8.13 3.52
C PHE A 114 -10.82 6.93 4.41
N GLY A 115 -9.88 6.67 5.34
CA GLY A 115 -9.96 5.59 6.31
C GLY A 115 -9.45 4.22 5.80
N TYR A 116 -8.87 4.15 4.62
CA TYR A 116 -8.24 2.94 4.10
C TYR A 116 -7.12 3.24 3.10
N SER A 117 -6.27 2.24 2.86
CA SER A 117 -5.35 2.22 1.72
C SER A 117 -5.41 0.88 1.02
N GLY A 118 -5.44 0.91 -0.31
CA GLY A 118 -5.45 -0.26 -1.17
C GLY A 118 -4.13 -0.41 -1.92
N PHE A 119 -3.68 -1.65 -2.10
CA PHE A 119 -2.49 -2.01 -2.87
C PHE A 119 -2.85 -3.09 -3.86
N TYR A 120 -2.54 -2.88 -5.12
CA TYR A 120 -2.70 -3.86 -6.18
C TYR A 120 -1.36 -4.15 -6.83
N HIS A 121 -1.07 -5.44 -7.00
CA HIS A 121 0.11 -5.92 -7.71
C HIS A 121 -0.18 -7.24 -8.41
N GLU A 122 0.43 -7.44 -9.57
CA GLU A 122 0.37 -8.68 -10.32
C GLU A 122 1.77 -9.10 -10.73
N GLU A 123 2.21 -10.25 -10.25
CA GLU A 123 3.51 -10.85 -10.56
C GLU A 123 3.40 -12.38 -10.50
N ASP A 124 4.17 -13.07 -11.33
CA ASP A 124 4.27 -14.53 -11.36
C ASP A 124 2.90 -15.22 -11.50
N GLU A 125 2.04 -14.66 -12.38
CA GLU A 125 0.67 -15.13 -12.64
C GLU A 125 -0.25 -15.08 -11.42
N ILE A 126 0.11 -14.29 -10.41
CA ILE A 126 -0.66 -14.07 -9.18
C ILE A 126 -1.03 -12.60 -9.07
N SER A 127 -2.33 -12.32 -9.09
CA SER A 127 -2.88 -11.01 -8.77
C SER A 127 -3.12 -10.90 -7.28
N GLN A 128 -2.69 -9.79 -6.69
CA GLN A 128 -2.77 -9.50 -5.26
C GLN A 128 -3.52 -8.19 -5.08
N ASN A 129 -4.53 -8.17 -4.25
CA ASN A 129 -5.26 -6.97 -3.84
C ASN A 129 -5.35 -6.93 -2.33
N LEU A 130 -4.65 -5.98 -1.71
CA LEU A 130 -4.61 -5.78 -0.27
C LEU A 130 -5.32 -4.48 0.08
N THR A 131 -6.26 -4.52 1.01
CA THR A 131 -6.84 -3.33 1.63
C THR A 131 -6.47 -3.28 3.11
N VAL A 132 -5.99 -2.12 3.58
CA VAL A 132 -5.59 -1.90 4.97
C VAL A 132 -6.46 -0.80 5.57
N PHE A 133 -7.08 -1.08 6.72
CA PHE A 133 -7.97 -0.14 7.39
C PHE A 133 -8.10 -0.44 8.89
N THR A 134 -8.73 0.48 9.63
CA THR A 134 -9.18 0.26 11.02
C THR A 134 -10.67 0.57 11.11
N PRO A 135 -11.49 -0.26 11.81
CA PRO A 135 -12.87 0.07 12.11
C PRO A 135 -12.98 1.29 13.02
N VAL A 136 -14.13 1.97 12.97
CA VAL A 136 -14.38 3.17 13.79
C VAL A 136 -14.45 2.86 15.28
N ASP A 137 -14.93 1.68 15.63
CA ASP A 137 -15.28 1.25 16.99
C ASP A 137 -14.38 0.15 17.57
N ASN A 138 -13.28 -0.18 16.90
CA ASN A 138 -12.35 -1.24 17.36
C ASN A 138 -10.89 -0.85 17.14
N ASP A 139 -10.04 -1.14 18.12
CA ASP A 139 -8.60 -0.88 18.11
C ASP A 139 -7.82 -2.00 17.42
N ILE A 140 -8.13 -2.25 16.14
CA ILE A 140 -7.49 -3.29 15.34
C ILE A 140 -7.09 -2.73 13.97
N LYS A 141 -5.97 -3.21 13.44
CA LYS A 141 -5.55 -3.01 12.06
C LYS A 141 -5.92 -4.24 11.25
N ILE A 142 -6.72 -4.06 10.22
CA ILE A 142 -7.17 -5.14 9.33
C ILE A 142 -6.38 -5.07 8.03
N TRP A 143 -5.88 -6.23 7.60
CA TRP A 143 -5.26 -6.45 6.32
C TRP A 143 -6.11 -7.48 5.56
N ASP A 144 -6.94 -6.98 4.66
CA ASP A 144 -7.80 -7.81 3.81
C ASP A 144 -7.07 -8.08 2.49
N LEU A 145 -6.55 -9.30 2.33
CA LEU A 145 -5.76 -9.72 1.17
C LEU A 145 -6.52 -10.73 0.32
N THR A 146 -6.82 -10.34 -0.92
CA THR A 146 -7.32 -11.23 -1.97
C THR A 146 -6.18 -11.65 -2.90
N ILE A 147 -6.01 -12.96 -3.10
CA ILE A 147 -5.04 -13.57 -4.00
C ILE A 147 -5.80 -14.33 -5.09
N LYS A 148 -5.45 -14.09 -6.36
CA LYS A 148 -6.03 -14.80 -7.50
C LYS A 148 -4.94 -15.34 -8.41
N ASN A 149 -5.09 -16.59 -8.86
CA ASN A 149 -4.32 -17.12 -9.98
C ASN A 149 -4.89 -16.50 -11.28
N VAL A 150 -4.03 -15.88 -12.08
CA VAL A 150 -4.38 -15.26 -13.36
C VAL A 150 -3.66 -15.91 -14.54
N SER A 151 -3.06 -17.10 -14.33
CA SER A 151 -2.45 -17.86 -15.40
C SER A 151 -3.46 -18.21 -16.50
N ALA A 152 -3.06 -18.04 -17.76
CA ALA A 152 -3.85 -18.46 -18.92
C ALA A 152 -3.69 -19.96 -19.16
N GLY A 153 -4.30 -20.79 -18.32
CA GLY A 153 -4.23 -22.22 -18.59
C GLY A 153 -4.65 -23.11 -17.41
N TYR A 154 -5.81 -23.63 -17.53
CA TYR A 154 -6.16 -24.99 -17.14
C TYR A 154 -6.62 -25.73 -18.38
#